data_f1080018c4e35f6abd2592855fb76802
#
_entry.id   f1080018c4e35f6abd2592855fb76802
#
_cell.length_a   1.000
_cell.length_b   1.000
_cell.length_c   1.000
_cell.angle_alpha   90.00
_cell.angle_beta   90.00
_cell.angle_gamma   90.00
#
_symmetry.space_group_name_H-M   'P 1'
#
loop_
_entity.id
_entity.type
_entity.pdbx_description
1 polymer ?
#
loop_
_entity_poly.entity_id
_entity_poly.type
_entity_poly.pdbx_seq_one_letter_code
_entity_poly.pdbx_strand_id
1 'polypeptide(L)'
;MNLFEDLNDKNLNLLPKDGGVNYYGKILSKEKSDYYYEELLNEIEWKNDKAIIFGKAIITKRKVAWYGDKPFEYTYSNTSKYAISWTKELLELKQIVEQETGETFNSCLLNLYHNGEEGMAWHSDG
;
A
#
# COMPACT_ATOMS: atom_id res chain seq x y z
N MET A 1 6.98 -20.30 -26.32
CA MET A 1 7.13 -19.30 -25.26
C MET A 1 6.02 -19.51 -24.22
N ASN A 2 6.38 -19.74 -22.97
CA ASN A 2 5.41 -19.88 -21.91
C ASN A 2 5.13 -18.49 -21.31
N LEU A 3 3.91 -18.00 -21.47
CA LEU A 3 3.49 -16.69 -20.97
C LEU A 3 3.71 -16.54 -19.45
N PHE A 4 3.51 -17.61 -18.69
CA PHE A 4 3.70 -17.59 -17.24
C PHE A 4 5.18 -17.50 -16.83
N GLU A 5 6.08 -18.08 -17.60
CA GLU A 5 7.53 -17.94 -17.38
C GLU A 5 7.98 -16.50 -17.62
N ASP A 6 7.49 -15.86 -18.68
CA ASP A 6 7.80 -14.49 -18.99
C ASP A 6 7.31 -13.53 -17.90
N LEU A 7 6.11 -13.77 -17.33
CA LEU A 7 5.56 -12.96 -16.25
C LEU A 7 6.33 -13.11 -14.94
N ASN A 8 7.05 -14.24 -14.75
CA ASN A 8 7.84 -14.48 -13.54
C ASN A 8 9.25 -13.89 -13.61
N ASP A 9 9.67 -13.31 -14.75
CA ASP A 9 10.94 -12.62 -14.86
C ASP A 9 10.81 -11.20 -14.27
N LYS A 10 11.36 -11.02 -13.07
CA LYS A 10 11.31 -9.72 -12.37
C LYS A 10 12.06 -8.60 -13.09
N ASN A 11 12.95 -8.93 -14.03
CA ASN A 11 13.69 -7.94 -14.81
C ASN A 11 12.93 -7.51 -16.07
N LEU A 12 11.83 -8.18 -16.38
CA LEU A 12 11.01 -7.85 -17.54
C LEU A 12 10.13 -6.66 -17.24
N ASN A 13 10.21 -5.62 -18.07
CA ASN A 13 9.25 -4.53 -18.03
C ASN A 13 7.99 -4.94 -18.77
N LEU A 14 6.86 -5.01 -18.06
CA LEU A 14 5.58 -5.43 -18.61
C LEU A 14 4.88 -4.33 -19.41
N LEU A 15 5.31 -3.06 -19.27
CA LEU A 15 4.69 -1.96 -20.03
C LEU A 15 5.38 -1.79 -21.37
N PRO A 16 4.60 -1.57 -22.46
CA PRO A 16 5.18 -1.37 -23.80
C PRO A 16 5.84 0.00 -23.96
N LYS A 17 5.42 1.01 -23.20
CA LYS A 17 5.95 2.37 -23.27
C LYS A 17 5.54 3.20 -22.06
N ASP A 18 6.15 4.38 -21.90
CA ASP A 18 5.79 5.42 -20.93
C ASP A 18 5.81 4.99 -19.46
N GLY A 19 6.65 4.03 -19.13
CA GLY A 19 6.82 3.59 -17.76
C GLY A 19 7.44 2.21 -17.66
N GLY A 20 7.54 1.73 -16.43
CA GLY A 20 8.08 0.42 -16.13
C GLY A 20 7.25 -0.29 -15.08
N VAL A 21 6.94 -1.54 -15.31
CA VAL A 21 6.30 -2.44 -14.33
C VAL A 21 7.05 -3.76 -14.33
N ASN A 22 7.49 -4.17 -13.16
CA ASN A 22 8.18 -5.44 -12.97
C ASN A 22 7.36 -6.32 -12.02
N TYR A 23 7.20 -7.58 -12.36
CA TYR A 23 6.48 -8.54 -11.54
C TYR A 23 7.46 -9.44 -10.80
N TYR A 24 7.41 -9.42 -9.47
CA TYR A 24 8.32 -10.19 -8.61
C TYR A 24 7.76 -11.56 -8.21
N GLY A 25 6.55 -11.87 -8.60
CA GLY A 25 5.90 -13.12 -8.21
C GLY A 25 5.46 -13.10 -6.75
N LYS A 26 5.26 -14.28 -6.19
CA LYS A 26 4.91 -14.45 -4.78
C LYS A 26 6.19 -14.40 -3.94
N ILE A 27 6.37 -13.32 -3.18
CA ILE A 27 7.56 -13.14 -2.33
C ILE A 27 7.34 -13.60 -0.89
N LEU A 28 6.11 -13.90 -0.50
CA LEU A 28 5.76 -14.43 0.82
C LEU A 28 5.17 -15.83 0.69
N SER A 29 5.51 -16.72 1.62
CA SER A 29 4.83 -18.01 1.74
C SER A 29 3.38 -17.77 2.18
N LYS A 30 2.51 -18.79 1.98
CA LYS A 30 1.13 -18.71 2.45
C LYS A 30 1.07 -18.46 3.96
N GLU A 31 1.91 -19.14 4.73
CA GLU A 31 1.96 -18.98 6.19
C GLU A 31 2.32 -17.56 6.61
N LYS A 32 3.34 -16.98 5.97
CA LYS A 32 3.75 -15.60 6.24
C LYS A 32 2.69 -14.60 5.80
N SER A 33 2.07 -14.81 4.64
CA SER A 33 0.99 -13.95 4.15
C SER A 33 -0.18 -13.95 5.12
N ASP A 34 -0.60 -15.12 5.61
CA ASP A 34 -1.69 -15.24 6.57
C ASP A 34 -1.33 -14.56 7.90
N TYR A 35 -0.10 -14.73 8.36
CA TYR A 35 0.40 -14.09 9.57
C TYR A 35 0.33 -12.56 9.47
N TYR A 36 0.93 -11.98 8.42
CA TYR A 36 0.92 -10.52 8.25
C TYR A 36 -0.48 -9.97 8.02
N TYR A 37 -1.32 -10.69 7.30
CA TYR A 37 -2.71 -10.27 7.09
C TYR A 37 -3.44 -10.11 8.44
N GLU A 38 -3.35 -11.12 9.31
CA GLU A 38 -4.01 -11.05 10.62
C GLU A 38 -3.39 -9.98 11.53
N GLU A 39 -2.07 -9.89 11.58
CA GLU A 39 -1.39 -8.87 12.38
C GLU A 39 -1.76 -7.47 11.93
N LEU A 40 -1.73 -7.20 10.64
CA LEU A 40 -2.10 -5.89 10.10
C LEU A 40 -3.57 -5.57 10.34
N LEU A 41 -4.44 -6.57 10.21
CA LEU A 41 -5.87 -6.36 10.46
C LEU A 41 -6.14 -5.96 11.91
N ASN A 42 -5.41 -6.54 12.86
CA ASN A 42 -5.63 -6.35 14.30
C ASN A 42 -4.79 -5.22 14.92
N GLU A 43 -3.59 -4.96 14.41
CA GLU A 43 -2.63 -4.04 15.04
C GLU A 43 -2.62 -2.63 14.44
N ILE A 44 -3.03 -2.48 13.19
CA ILE A 44 -3.01 -1.19 12.51
C ILE A 44 -4.11 -0.26 13.07
N GLU A 45 -3.77 0.99 13.25
CA GLU A 45 -4.73 2.02 13.67
C GLU A 45 -5.59 2.47 12.49
N TRP A 46 -6.50 1.61 12.10
CA TRP A 46 -7.42 1.85 10.99
C TRP A 46 -8.42 2.96 11.31
N LYS A 47 -8.55 3.91 10.39
CA LYS A 47 -9.55 4.99 10.48
C LYS A 47 -10.24 5.16 9.13
N ASN A 48 -11.53 5.48 9.18
CA ASN A 48 -12.25 5.85 7.97
C ASN A 48 -11.63 7.11 7.37
N ASP A 49 -11.52 7.14 6.05
CA ASP A 49 -11.01 8.30 5.34
C ASP A 49 -12.13 9.32 5.09
N LYS A 50 -11.74 10.55 4.78
CA LYS A 50 -12.67 11.60 4.38
C LYS A 50 -12.40 11.95 2.93
N ALA A 51 -13.47 12.01 2.15
CA ALA A 51 -13.42 12.49 0.77
C ALA A 51 -14.31 13.72 0.64
N ILE A 52 -13.90 14.70 -0.15
CA ILE A 52 -14.73 15.85 -0.48
C ILE A 52 -15.24 15.65 -1.89
N ILE A 53 -16.56 15.47 -2.01
CA ILE A 53 -17.24 15.30 -3.28
C ILE A 53 -18.30 16.39 -3.40
N PHE A 54 -18.21 17.22 -4.44
CA PHE A 54 -19.11 18.36 -4.66
C PHE A 54 -19.24 19.30 -3.44
N GLY A 55 -18.09 19.56 -2.76
CA GLY A 55 -18.05 20.44 -1.60
C GLY A 55 -18.58 19.82 -0.30
N LYS A 56 -18.97 18.56 -0.31
CA LYS A 56 -19.44 17.85 0.89
C LYS A 56 -18.38 16.88 1.39
N ALA A 57 -18.15 16.90 2.70
CA ALA A 57 -17.30 15.91 3.35
C ALA A 57 -18.05 14.59 3.46
N ILE A 58 -17.49 13.53 2.90
CA ILE A 58 -18.03 12.17 2.96
C ILE A 58 -17.03 11.29 3.70
N ILE A 59 -17.50 10.53 4.69
CA ILE A 59 -16.68 9.54 5.38
C ILE A 59 -16.76 8.24 4.57
N THR A 60 -15.62 7.72 4.15
CA THR A 60 -15.55 6.49 3.37
C THR A 60 -15.79 5.26 4.25
N LYS A 61 -16.29 4.17 3.65
CA LYS A 61 -16.33 2.85 4.31
C LYS A 61 -14.94 2.23 4.37
N ARG A 62 -14.13 2.48 3.37
CA ARG A 62 -12.71 2.11 3.32
C ARG A 62 -11.98 2.74 4.51
N LYS A 63 -11.09 2.00 5.12
CA LYS A 63 -10.24 2.49 6.19
C LYS A 63 -8.82 2.66 5.71
N VAL A 64 -8.12 3.60 6.30
CA VAL A 64 -6.74 3.93 5.94
C VAL A 64 -5.88 4.03 7.19
N ALA A 65 -4.57 3.90 6.99
CA ALA A 65 -3.57 4.21 8.00
C ALA A 65 -2.27 4.60 7.30
N TRP A 66 -1.49 5.47 7.93
CA TRP A 66 -0.24 5.95 7.37
C TRP A 66 0.88 5.85 8.40
N TYR A 67 1.97 5.18 8.04
CA TYR A 67 3.15 4.95 8.87
C TYR A 67 4.40 5.42 8.14
N GLY A 68 5.42 5.84 8.90
CA GLY A 68 6.64 6.34 8.27
C GLY A 68 7.80 6.46 9.25
N ASP A 69 8.99 6.78 8.69
CA ASP A 69 10.23 6.95 9.44
C ASP A 69 10.17 8.10 10.45
N LYS A 70 9.33 9.07 10.19
CA LYS A 70 9.10 10.25 11.03
C LYS A 70 7.67 10.72 10.85
N PRO A 71 7.15 11.62 11.70
CA PRO A 71 5.77 12.08 11.60
C PRO A 71 5.58 13.05 10.40
N PHE A 72 5.71 12.50 9.18
CA PHE A 72 5.40 13.24 7.96
C PHE A 72 4.03 13.86 8.06
N GLU A 73 3.86 15.05 7.55
CA GLU A 73 2.59 15.78 7.57
C GLU A 73 2.02 15.88 6.16
N TYR A 74 0.72 15.64 6.05
CA TYR A 74 -0.04 15.88 4.83
C TYR A 74 -1.28 16.70 5.18
N THR A 75 -1.41 17.88 4.60
CA THR A 75 -2.54 18.78 4.82
C THR A 75 -3.47 18.77 3.62
N TYR A 76 -4.74 18.52 3.88
CA TYR A 76 -5.80 18.53 2.88
C TYR A 76 -7.04 19.19 3.46
N SER A 77 -7.57 20.21 2.77
CA SER A 77 -8.78 20.96 3.18
C SER A 77 -8.74 21.40 4.66
N ASN A 78 -7.63 22.00 5.08
CA ASN A 78 -7.39 22.47 6.46
C ASN A 78 -7.35 21.33 7.51
N THR A 79 -7.26 20.09 7.08
CA THR A 79 -7.06 18.93 7.96
C THR A 79 -5.66 18.39 7.74
N SER A 80 -4.89 18.27 8.82
CA SER A 80 -3.55 17.69 8.76
C SER A 80 -3.56 16.25 9.23
N LYS A 81 -2.87 15.38 8.48
CA LYS A 81 -2.63 13.99 8.85
C LYS A 81 -1.14 13.80 9.07
N TYR A 82 -0.79 12.96 10.03
CA TYR A 82 0.59 12.66 10.38
C TYR A 82 0.84 11.16 10.27
N ALA A 83 2.02 10.81 9.73
CA ALA A 83 2.46 9.42 9.71
C ALA A 83 2.76 8.96 11.14
N ILE A 84 2.37 7.72 11.45
CA ILE A 84 2.63 7.06 12.72
C ILE A 84 3.94 6.30 12.61
N SER A 85 4.63 6.08 13.71
CA SER A 85 5.85 5.26 13.75
C SER A 85 5.58 3.83 13.33
N TRP A 86 6.50 3.24 12.57
CA TRP A 86 6.40 1.88 12.07
C TRP A 86 6.09 0.86 13.17
N THR A 87 5.19 -0.08 12.87
CA THR A 87 5.05 -1.29 13.67
C THR A 87 6.17 -2.28 13.33
N LYS A 88 6.38 -3.27 14.19
CA LYS A 88 7.35 -4.34 13.95
C LYS A 88 7.04 -5.07 12.64
N GLU A 89 5.79 -5.43 12.42
CA GLU A 89 5.36 -6.19 11.25
C GLU A 89 5.53 -5.37 9.95
N LEU A 90 5.22 -4.08 9.99
CA LEU A 90 5.43 -3.21 8.84
C LEU A 90 6.92 -3.03 8.52
N LEU A 91 7.79 -2.95 9.54
CA LEU A 91 9.24 -2.91 9.33
C LEU A 91 9.75 -4.21 8.70
N GLU A 92 9.23 -5.35 9.12
CA GLU A 92 9.59 -6.64 8.52
C GLU A 92 9.19 -6.69 7.04
N LEU A 93 7.96 -6.27 6.72
CA LEU A 93 7.49 -6.21 5.33
C LEU A 93 8.29 -5.21 4.50
N LYS A 94 8.62 -4.05 5.07
CA LYS A 94 9.47 -3.05 4.43
C LYS A 94 10.82 -3.65 4.04
N GLN A 95 11.47 -4.39 4.95
CA GLN A 95 12.74 -5.06 4.67
C GLN A 95 12.62 -6.09 3.55
N ILE A 96 11.57 -6.89 3.55
CA ILE A 96 11.33 -7.89 2.50
C ILE A 96 11.20 -7.20 1.14
N VAL A 97 10.41 -6.15 1.05
CA VAL A 97 10.20 -5.41 -0.21
C VAL A 97 11.50 -4.73 -0.66
N GLU A 98 12.25 -4.13 0.26
CA GLU A 98 13.52 -3.47 -0.07
C GLU A 98 14.56 -4.48 -0.56
N GLN A 99 14.63 -5.66 0.04
CA GLN A 99 15.53 -6.73 -0.41
C GLN A 99 15.17 -7.25 -1.80
N GLU A 100 13.88 -7.40 -2.08
CA GLU A 100 13.43 -7.90 -3.38
C GLU A 100 13.60 -6.88 -4.50
N THR A 101 13.37 -5.60 -4.21
CA THR A 101 13.37 -4.54 -5.23
C THR A 101 14.68 -3.79 -5.36
N GLY A 102 15.54 -3.81 -4.34
CA GLY A 102 16.73 -2.97 -4.27
C GLY A 102 16.44 -1.50 -4.01
N GLU A 103 15.18 -1.16 -3.74
CA GLU A 103 14.75 0.21 -3.45
C GLU A 103 14.57 0.43 -1.95
N THR A 104 14.51 1.69 -1.53
CA THR A 104 14.26 2.06 -0.14
C THR A 104 12.97 2.88 -0.03
N PHE A 105 12.25 2.71 1.09
CA PHE A 105 10.99 3.38 1.31
C PHE A 105 10.99 4.02 2.70
N ASN A 106 10.34 5.18 2.82
CA ASN A 106 10.30 5.94 4.07
C ASN A 106 8.90 6.00 4.70
N SER A 107 7.88 5.56 3.99
CA SER A 107 6.51 5.54 4.52
C SER A 107 5.66 4.48 3.83
N CYS A 108 4.50 4.22 4.42
CA CYS A 108 3.55 3.25 3.91
C CYS A 108 2.13 3.75 4.16
N LEU A 109 1.36 3.86 3.10
CA LEU A 109 -0.07 4.12 3.17
C LEU A 109 -0.81 2.79 3.02
N LEU A 110 -1.65 2.47 3.98
CA LEU A 110 -2.44 1.24 3.99
C LEU A 110 -3.90 1.57 3.73
N ASN A 111 -4.53 0.73 2.93
CA ASN A 111 -5.97 0.81 2.66
C ASN A 111 -6.61 -0.53 3.02
N LEU A 112 -7.72 -0.47 3.74
CA LEU A 112 -8.52 -1.66 4.07
C LEU A 112 -9.87 -1.56 3.37
N TYR A 113 -10.12 -2.51 2.48
CA TYR A 113 -11.41 -2.69 1.80
C TYR A 113 -12.10 -3.89 2.42
N HIS A 114 -13.34 -3.71 2.90
CA HIS A 114 -14.07 -4.78 3.58
C HIS A 114 -14.65 -5.79 2.61
N ASN A 115 -14.98 -5.35 1.39
CA ASN A 115 -15.53 -6.20 0.34
C ASN A 115 -15.28 -5.58 -1.04
N GLY A 116 -15.72 -6.25 -2.09
CA GLY A 116 -15.50 -5.80 -3.48
C GLY A 116 -16.31 -4.58 -3.91
N GLU A 117 -17.22 -4.10 -3.06
CA GLU A 117 -17.99 -2.87 -3.34
C GLU A 117 -17.23 -1.60 -2.97
N GLU A 118 -16.18 -1.72 -2.16
CA GLU A 118 -15.32 -0.61 -1.80
C GLU A 118 -14.16 -0.51 -2.80
N GLY A 119 -13.76 0.69 -3.12
CA GLY A 119 -12.67 0.89 -4.06
C GLY A 119 -12.25 2.35 -4.16
N MET A 120 -11.30 2.61 -5.04
CA MET A 120 -10.85 3.95 -5.38
C MET A 120 -11.01 4.19 -6.88
N ALA A 121 -11.36 5.41 -7.24
CA ALA A 121 -11.39 5.82 -8.64
C ALA A 121 -9.97 5.81 -9.24
N TRP A 122 -9.88 5.82 -10.56
CA TRP A 122 -8.60 6.00 -11.25
C TRP A 122 -7.94 7.29 -10.80
N HIS A 123 -6.68 7.22 -10.43
CA HIS A 123 -5.92 8.35 -9.92
C HIS A 123 -4.42 8.15 -10.19
N SER A 124 -3.64 9.19 -9.97
CA SER A 124 -2.19 9.09 -9.85
C SER A 124 -1.77 9.47 -8.45
N ASP A 125 -0.73 8.83 -7.97
CA ASP A 125 -0.12 9.19 -6.70
C ASP A 125 0.73 10.44 -6.90
N GLY A 126 0.51 11.44 -6.06
CA GLY A 126 1.19 12.74 -6.14
C GLY A 126 2.58 12.76 -5.52
#